data_96512a762994b4f44a16b6c3bfaade6f
#
_entry.id   96512a762994b4f44a16b6c3bfaade6f
#
_cell.length_a   1.000
_cell.length_b   1.000
_cell.length_c   1.000
_cell.angle_alpha   90.00
_cell.angle_beta   90.00
_cell.angle_gamma   90.00
#
_symmetry.space_group_name_H-M   'P 1'
#
loop_
_entity.id
_entity.type
_entity.pdbx_description
1 polymer ?
#
loop_
_entity_poly.entity_id
_entity_poly.type
_entity_poly.pdbx_seq_one_letter_code
_entity_poly.pdbx_strand_id
1 'polypeptide(L)'
;VRSTSICASSPGRRQMVRVITDIVLPYLAFEGLWTVTKLLVEGRADPNITKPSWTLWFLLALAIFRLVLPYLALLRWPLLWTLLISIGAGYLPNIDSTFSLSRTLGLLPFFTLGWWVHEHRLVERFALLRTRWWLTAASAVAFVVAGWAAWYFLDIWQAMELRQWLFYDDDYASIGQTGWWAGGVRLLLMLVALLLSIAFFSLVPREGHRWTHFGQYTMYVYLLHSFVL
;
A
#
# COMPACT_ATOMS: atom_id res chain seq x y z
N VAL A 1 -26.50 -10.48 15.91
CA VAL A 1 -26.28 -11.31 14.73
C VAL A 1 -26.89 -10.65 13.52
N ARG A 2 -26.27 -9.64 12.95
CA ARG A 2 -26.57 -9.06 11.61
C ARG A 2 -25.49 -8.08 11.24
N SER A 3 -24.39 -8.53 10.63
CA SER A 3 -23.55 -7.62 9.82
C SER A 3 -22.46 -8.32 9.01
N THR A 4 -22.66 -9.57 8.66
CA THR A 4 -21.63 -10.38 7.98
C THR A 4 -21.74 -10.39 6.46
N SER A 5 -22.57 -9.57 5.86
CA SER A 5 -22.93 -9.76 4.44
C SER A 5 -22.42 -8.74 3.45
N ILE A 6 -21.60 -7.77 3.84
CA ILE A 6 -21.22 -6.69 2.89
C ILE A 6 -19.95 -7.01 2.10
N CYS A 7 -19.07 -7.90 2.59
CA CYS A 7 -17.82 -8.25 1.90
C CYS A 7 -17.83 -9.59 1.15
N ALA A 8 -18.80 -10.45 1.38
CA ALA A 8 -18.80 -11.81 0.81
C ALA A 8 -19.69 -12.00 -0.44
N SER A 9 -20.38 -10.95 -0.89
CA SER A 9 -21.14 -10.99 -2.14
C SER A 9 -20.30 -10.41 -3.28
N SER A 10 -20.39 -11.02 -4.47
CA SER A 10 -19.89 -10.43 -5.72
C SER A 10 -20.18 -8.92 -5.73
N PRO A 11 -19.26 -8.07 -6.19
CA PRO A 11 -19.44 -6.63 -6.12
C PRO A 11 -20.74 -6.24 -6.81
N GLY A 12 -21.76 -5.93 -6.02
CA GLY A 12 -23.05 -5.51 -6.54
C GLY A 12 -22.89 -4.22 -7.37
N ARG A 13 -23.79 -3.98 -8.29
CA ARG A 13 -23.78 -2.79 -9.17
C ARG A 13 -23.48 -1.48 -8.40
N ARG A 14 -23.97 -1.36 -7.16
CA ARG A 14 -23.72 -0.19 -6.29
C ARG A 14 -22.26 -0.05 -5.87
N GLN A 15 -21.57 -1.17 -5.64
CA GLN A 15 -20.14 -1.16 -5.28
C GLN A 15 -19.29 -0.80 -6.49
N MET A 16 -19.59 -1.34 -7.66
CA MET A 16 -18.91 -0.97 -8.92
C MET A 16 -19.08 0.52 -9.22
N VAL A 17 -20.31 1.04 -9.12
CA VAL A 17 -20.57 2.47 -9.35
C VAL A 17 -19.74 3.32 -8.38
N ARG A 18 -19.68 2.97 -7.09
CA ARG A 18 -18.85 3.69 -6.11
C ARG A 18 -17.36 3.62 -6.42
N VAL A 19 -16.85 2.49 -6.86
CA VAL A 19 -15.43 2.39 -7.27
C VAL A 19 -15.15 3.31 -8.45
N ILE A 20 -16.06 3.36 -9.43
CA ILE A 20 -15.93 4.22 -10.59
C ILE A 20 -16.00 5.70 -10.19
N THR A 21 -17.01 6.11 -9.42
CA THR A 21 -17.21 7.51 -9.07
C THR A 21 -16.20 8.05 -8.07
N ASP A 22 -15.82 7.23 -7.07
CA ASP A 22 -15.01 7.70 -5.96
C ASP A 22 -13.50 7.51 -6.20
N ILE A 23 -13.11 6.66 -7.16
CA ILE A 23 -11.70 6.33 -7.42
C ILE A 23 -11.33 6.56 -8.88
N VAL A 24 -12.04 5.92 -9.83
CA VAL A 24 -11.65 5.96 -11.24
C VAL A 24 -11.86 7.35 -11.84
N LEU A 25 -12.94 8.01 -11.51
CA LEU A 25 -13.23 9.36 -12.02
C LEU A 25 -12.20 10.39 -11.51
N PRO A 26 -11.87 10.48 -10.20
CA PRO A 26 -10.76 11.30 -9.72
C PRO A 26 -9.43 10.94 -10.35
N TYR A 27 -9.12 9.64 -10.52
CA TYR A 27 -7.91 9.21 -11.21
C TYR A 27 -7.80 9.81 -12.62
N LEU A 28 -8.84 9.67 -13.45
CA LEU A 28 -8.84 10.19 -14.81
C LEU A 28 -8.78 11.73 -14.85
N ALA A 29 -9.45 12.41 -13.93
CA ALA A 29 -9.40 13.86 -13.84
C ALA A 29 -7.99 14.38 -13.50
N PHE A 30 -7.32 13.75 -12.54
CA PHE A 30 -5.96 14.14 -12.14
C PHE A 30 -4.90 13.71 -13.17
N GLU A 31 -5.05 12.54 -13.83
CA GLU A 31 -4.17 12.15 -14.92
C GLU A 31 -4.28 13.10 -16.12
N GLY A 32 -5.51 13.55 -16.44
CA GLY A 32 -5.73 14.58 -17.44
C GLY A 32 -5.07 15.92 -17.04
N LEU A 33 -5.25 16.35 -15.80
CA LEU A 33 -4.62 17.57 -15.28
C LEU A 33 -3.08 17.48 -15.34
N TRP A 34 -2.52 16.33 -14.96
CA TRP A 34 -1.08 16.07 -15.01
C TRP A 34 -0.55 16.09 -16.43
N THR A 35 -1.28 15.51 -17.38
CA THR A 35 -0.94 15.55 -18.82
C THR A 35 -0.93 16.97 -19.35
N VAL A 36 -1.93 17.79 -18.98
CA VAL A 36 -1.96 19.22 -19.35
C VAL A 36 -0.79 19.98 -18.74
N THR A 37 -0.45 19.72 -17.48
CA THR A 37 0.69 20.36 -16.81
C THR A 37 2.00 20.03 -17.51
N LYS A 38 2.24 18.76 -17.85
CA LYS A 38 3.42 18.33 -18.63
C LYS A 38 3.48 19.01 -20.00
N LEU A 39 2.34 19.10 -20.68
CA LEU A 39 2.27 19.79 -21.97
C LEU A 39 2.67 21.27 -21.86
N LEU A 40 2.22 21.95 -20.81
CA LEU A 40 2.51 23.37 -20.59
C LEU A 40 3.95 23.64 -20.14
N VAL A 41 4.52 22.75 -19.31
CA VAL A 41 5.85 22.93 -18.71
C VAL A 41 6.95 22.31 -19.57
N GLU A 42 6.75 21.10 -20.08
CA GLU A 42 7.76 20.33 -20.80
C GLU A 42 7.58 20.36 -22.33
N GLY A 43 6.45 20.88 -22.82
CA GLY A 43 6.12 20.88 -24.25
C GLY A 43 5.84 19.49 -24.83
N ARG A 44 5.69 18.47 -24.00
CA ARG A 44 5.43 17.06 -24.40
C ARG A 44 4.15 16.56 -23.75
N ALA A 45 3.24 16.04 -24.56
CA ALA A 45 2.08 15.34 -24.09
C ALA A 45 2.24 13.84 -24.38
N ASP A 46 2.57 13.07 -23.35
CA ASP A 46 2.51 11.60 -23.39
C ASP A 46 1.35 11.13 -22.51
N PRO A 47 0.10 11.15 -23.01
CA PRO A 47 -1.02 10.62 -22.26
C PRO A 47 -0.92 9.09 -22.20
N ASN A 48 -0.43 8.59 -21.08
CA ASN A 48 -0.28 7.15 -20.88
C ASN A 48 -1.12 6.70 -19.69
N ILE A 49 -2.38 6.36 -19.94
CA ILE A 49 -3.33 5.88 -18.93
C ILE A 49 -2.84 4.58 -18.28
N THR A 50 -1.97 3.82 -18.94
CA THR A 50 -1.48 2.53 -18.44
C THR A 50 -0.29 2.67 -17.49
N LYS A 51 0.45 3.78 -17.57
CA LYS A 51 1.54 4.10 -16.65
C LYS A 51 1.17 5.35 -15.85
N PRO A 52 0.50 5.17 -14.70
CA PRO A 52 0.00 6.30 -13.92
C PRO A 52 1.13 7.25 -13.51
N SER A 53 0.84 8.54 -13.58
CA SER A 53 1.79 9.57 -13.20
C SER A 53 2.05 9.51 -11.70
N TRP A 54 3.31 9.63 -11.32
CA TRP A 54 3.88 9.74 -9.98
C TRP A 54 3.05 9.10 -8.84
N THR A 55 2.04 9.77 -8.30
CA THR A 55 1.27 9.35 -7.12
C THR A 55 -0.04 8.65 -7.47
N LEU A 56 -0.52 8.76 -8.71
CA LEU A 56 -1.84 8.25 -9.11
C LEU A 56 -1.91 6.71 -9.15
N TRP A 57 -0.75 6.04 -9.15
CA TRP A 57 -0.67 4.58 -9.07
C TRP A 57 -1.46 3.99 -7.88
N PHE A 58 -1.49 4.72 -6.76
CA PHE A 58 -2.18 4.25 -5.55
C PHE A 58 -3.70 4.21 -5.72
N LEU A 59 -4.29 5.17 -6.45
CA LEU A 59 -5.71 5.15 -6.74
C LEU A 59 -6.08 3.94 -7.60
N LEU A 60 -5.24 3.64 -8.59
CA LEU A 60 -5.43 2.48 -9.45
C LEU A 60 -5.30 1.18 -8.66
N ALA A 61 -4.27 1.06 -7.82
CA ALA A 61 -4.11 -0.07 -6.91
C ALA A 61 -5.32 -0.22 -5.97
N LEU A 62 -5.83 0.89 -5.41
CA LEU A 62 -7.01 0.88 -4.53
C LEU A 62 -8.28 0.42 -5.26
N ALA A 63 -8.46 0.82 -6.54
CA ALA A 63 -9.56 0.32 -7.35
C ALA A 63 -9.48 -1.19 -7.54
N ILE A 64 -8.30 -1.72 -7.91
CA ILE A 64 -8.05 -3.15 -8.07
C ILE A 64 -8.30 -3.89 -6.74
N PHE A 65 -7.77 -3.39 -5.63
CA PHE A 65 -8.00 -4.00 -4.31
C PHE A 65 -9.48 -4.10 -3.96
N ARG A 66 -10.26 -3.03 -4.18
CA ARG A 66 -11.70 -3.04 -3.89
C ARG A 66 -12.48 -4.01 -4.78
N LEU A 67 -12.01 -4.25 -6.01
CA LEU A 67 -12.64 -5.21 -6.91
C LEU A 67 -12.25 -6.65 -6.58
N VAL A 68 -11.01 -6.89 -6.18
CA VAL A 68 -10.47 -8.24 -5.94
C VAL A 68 -10.78 -8.76 -4.54
N LEU A 69 -10.86 -7.87 -3.53
CA LEU A 69 -11.08 -8.24 -2.13
C LEU A 69 -12.29 -9.15 -1.88
N PRO A 70 -13.49 -8.93 -2.47
CA PRO A 70 -14.63 -9.82 -2.26
C PRO A 70 -14.36 -11.26 -2.67
N TYR A 71 -13.58 -11.47 -3.72
CA TYR A 71 -13.20 -12.79 -4.19
C TYR A 71 -12.14 -13.43 -3.30
N LEU A 72 -11.18 -12.65 -2.84
CA LEU A 72 -10.17 -13.11 -1.87
C LEU A 72 -10.81 -13.51 -0.53
N ALA A 73 -11.83 -12.79 -0.10
CA ALA A 73 -12.56 -13.08 1.12
C ALA A 73 -13.30 -14.44 1.11
N LEU A 74 -13.59 -14.99 -0.08
CA LEU A 74 -14.18 -16.32 -0.25
C LEU A 74 -13.17 -17.45 -0.05
N LEU A 75 -11.87 -17.16 -0.12
CA LEU A 75 -10.83 -18.16 0.05
C LEU A 75 -10.71 -18.55 1.54
N ARG A 76 -10.44 -19.82 1.80
CA ARG A 76 -10.24 -20.32 3.17
C ARG A 76 -9.06 -19.66 3.90
N TRP A 77 -8.02 -19.25 3.17
CA TRP A 77 -6.77 -18.69 3.69
C TRP A 77 -6.36 -17.44 2.89
N PRO A 78 -7.12 -16.34 2.96
CA PRO A 78 -6.90 -15.19 2.08
C PRO A 78 -5.50 -14.58 2.24
N LEU A 79 -5.00 -14.48 3.47
CA LEU A 79 -3.65 -13.94 3.75
C LEU A 79 -2.55 -14.80 3.16
N LEU A 80 -2.67 -16.12 3.22
CA LEU A 80 -1.67 -17.02 2.65
C LEU A 80 -1.62 -16.89 1.12
N TRP A 81 -2.79 -16.90 0.47
CA TRP A 81 -2.86 -16.77 -0.97
C TRP A 81 -2.32 -15.43 -1.47
N THR A 82 -2.68 -14.33 -0.82
CA THR A 82 -2.16 -13.01 -1.20
C THR A 82 -0.67 -12.87 -0.97
N LEU A 83 -0.12 -13.50 0.07
CA LEU A 83 1.30 -13.57 0.32
C LEU A 83 2.02 -14.37 -0.78
N LEU A 84 1.51 -15.55 -1.14
CA LEU A 84 2.06 -16.36 -2.23
C LEU A 84 2.00 -15.63 -3.57
N ILE A 85 0.90 -14.96 -3.88
CA ILE A 85 0.75 -14.14 -5.08
C ILE A 85 1.78 -13.01 -5.08
N SER A 86 1.94 -12.31 -3.96
CA SER A 86 2.89 -11.21 -3.85
C SER A 86 4.35 -11.66 -4.03
N ILE A 87 4.74 -12.77 -3.42
CA ILE A 87 6.09 -13.31 -3.56
C ILE A 87 6.31 -13.85 -4.97
N GLY A 88 5.33 -14.59 -5.51
CA GLY A 88 5.39 -15.18 -6.84
C GLY A 88 5.42 -14.14 -7.97
N ALA A 89 4.72 -13.02 -7.79
CA ALA A 89 4.73 -11.92 -8.75
C ALA A 89 6.14 -11.36 -9.03
N GLY A 90 7.01 -11.36 -8.01
CA GLY A 90 8.39 -10.92 -8.18
C GLY A 90 9.26 -11.85 -9.04
N TYR A 91 8.87 -13.10 -9.27
CA TYR A 91 9.58 -14.02 -10.16
C TYR A 91 9.09 -13.99 -11.61
N LEU A 92 8.01 -13.23 -11.90
CA LEU A 92 7.42 -13.17 -13.23
C LEU A 92 7.92 -11.93 -13.98
N PRO A 93 8.76 -12.08 -15.01
CA PRO A 93 9.36 -10.95 -15.73
C PRO A 93 8.35 -10.12 -16.54
N ASN A 94 7.13 -10.62 -16.72
CA ASN A 94 6.06 -9.95 -17.46
C ASN A 94 5.19 -9.03 -16.57
N ILE A 95 5.45 -8.99 -15.26
CA ILE A 95 4.72 -8.12 -14.33
C ILE A 95 5.57 -6.86 -14.12
N ASP A 96 5.33 -5.90 -14.99
CA ASP A 96 6.00 -4.60 -14.96
C ASP A 96 5.15 -3.50 -14.30
N SER A 97 5.59 -2.27 -14.42
CA SER A 97 4.89 -1.08 -13.92
C SER A 97 3.58 -0.75 -14.65
N THR A 98 3.18 -1.53 -15.68
CA THR A 98 1.94 -1.32 -16.44
C THR A 98 0.74 -1.53 -15.52
N PHE A 99 -0.18 -0.57 -15.48
CA PHE A 99 -1.29 -0.51 -14.52
C PHE A 99 -0.86 -0.61 -13.05
N SER A 100 0.42 -0.36 -12.77
CA SER A 100 1.01 -0.55 -11.42
C SER A 100 0.78 -1.95 -10.84
N LEU A 101 0.72 -2.98 -11.69
CA LEU A 101 0.42 -4.36 -11.29
C LEU A 101 1.47 -4.89 -10.32
N SER A 102 2.76 -4.63 -10.56
CA SER A 102 3.83 -5.08 -9.68
C SER A 102 3.63 -4.54 -8.25
N ARG A 103 3.41 -3.22 -8.10
CA ARG A 103 3.12 -2.59 -6.80
C ARG A 103 1.81 -3.09 -6.18
N THR A 104 0.77 -3.23 -6.99
CA THR A 104 -0.54 -3.72 -6.55
C THR A 104 -0.43 -5.13 -5.98
N LEU A 105 0.20 -6.04 -6.70
CA LEU A 105 0.41 -7.41 -6.21
C LEU A 105 1.37 -7.45 -5.02
N GLY A 106 2.39 -6.59 -5.01
CA GLY A 106 3.32 -6.44 -3.89
C GLY A 106 2.63 -6.03 -2.59
N LEU A 107 1.70 -5.09 -2.67
CA LEU A 107 0.99 -4.54 -1.50
C LEU A 107 -0.31 -5.29 -1.15
N LEU A 108 -0.75 -6.23 -1.98
CA LEU A 108 -1.98 -6.99 -1.78
C LEU A 108 -2.06 -7.68 -0.39
N PRO A 109 -0.99 -8.28 0.17
CA PRO A 109 -1.04 -8.87 1.49
C PRO A 109 -1.36 -7.87 2.60
N PHE A 110 -0.83 -6.64 2.52
CA PHE A 110 -1.10 -5.59 3.50
C PHE A 110 -2.55 -5.13 3.46
N PHE A 111 -3.11 -4.98 2.26
CA PHE A 111 -4.50 -4.62 2.09
C PHE A 111 -5.45 -5.70 2.61
N THR A 112 -5.17 -6.96 2.28
CA THR A 112 -5.94 -8.12 2.77
C THR A 112 -5.80 -8.27 4.28
N LEU A 113 -4.61 -8.00 4.83
CA LEU A 113 -4.39 -7.98 6.28
C LEU A 113 -5.24 -6.88 6.95
N GLY A 114 -5.30 -5.68 6.38
CA GLY A 114 -6.14 -4.60 6.89
C GLY A 114 -7.62 -4.99 6.94
N TRP A 115 -8.13 -5.63 5.88
CA TRP A 115 -9.48 -6.18 5.87
C TRP A 115 -9.65 -7.27 6.94
N TRP A 116 -8.73 -8.21 7.05
CA TRP A 116 -8.78 -9.32 8.00
C TRP A 116 -8.77 -8.82 9.44
N VAL A 117 -7.92 -7.86 9.76
CA VAL A 117 -7.85 -7.18 11.07
C VAL A 117 -9.17 -6.50 11.41
N HIS A 118 -9.81 -5.84 10.44
CA HIS A 118 -11.10 -5.19 10.61
C HIS A 118 -12.22 -6.21 10.86
N GLU A 119 -12.29 -7.27 10.05
CA GLU A 119 -13.33 -8.32 10.15
C GLU A 119 -13.28 -9.04 11.52
N HIS A 120 -12.07 -9.28 12.05
CA HIS A 120 -11.88 -9.94 13.35
C HIS A 120 -11.84 -8.97 14.53
N ARG A 121 -12.15 -7.69 14.30
CA ARG A 121 -12.16 -6.63 15.34
C ARG A 121 -10.86 -6.56 16.15
N LEU A 122 -9.73 -6.88 15.53
CA LEU A 122 -8.43 -6.85 16.20
C LEU A 122 -7.99 -5.43 16.57
N VAL A 123 -8.49 -4.42 15.88
CA VAL A 123 -8.25 -3.00 16.22
C VAL A 123 -8.74 -2.69 17.63
N GLU A 124 -9.92 -3.18 18.02
CA GLU A 124 -10.49 -2.97 19.35
C GLU A 124 -9.62 -3.66 20.41
N ARG A 125 -9.19 -4.90 20.16
CA ARG A 125 -8.29 -5.64 21.07
C ARG A 125 -6.92 -4.97 21.19
N PHE A 126 -6.35 -4.54 20.09
CA PHE A 126 -5.08 -3.80 20.07
C PHE A 126 -5.21 -2.48 20.82
N ALA A 127 -6.35 -1.80 20.73
CA ALA A 127 -6.63 -0.59 21.45
C ALA A 127 -6.59 -0.78 22.98
N LEU A 128 -6.96 -1.92 23.50
CA LEU A 128 -6.85 -2.27 24.92
C LEU A 128 -5.40 -2.54 25.35
N LEU A 129 -4.65 -3.27 24.53
CA LEU A 129 -3.24 -3.57 24.81
C LEU A 129 -2.36 -2.32 24.80
N ARG A 130 -2.66 -1.39 23.94
CA ARG A 130 -1.91 -0.14 23.75
C ARG A 130 -1.95 0.82 24.96
N THR A 131 -2.83 0.60 25.94
CA THR A 131 -2.82 1.39 27.19
C THR A 131 -1.59 1.13 28.05
N ARG A 132 -0.82 0.09 27.76
CA ARG A 132 0.39 -0.27 28.51
C ARG A 132 1.56 0.58 28.05
N TRP A 133 2.15 1.34 28.96
CA TRP A 133 3.26 2.25 28.72
C TRP A 133 4.49 1.57 28.08
N TRP A 134 4.75 0.32 28.43
CA TRP A 134 5.89 -0.43 27.89
C TRP A 134 5.75 -0.70 26.38
N LEU A 135 4.52 -0.87 25.86
CA LEU A 135 4.27 -0.98 24.41
C LEU A 135 4.63 0.30 23.66
N THR A 136 4.27 1.46 24.23
CA THR A 136 4.64 2.76 23.65
C THR A 136 6.15 2.95 23.69
N ALA A 137 6.80 2.61 24.82
CA ALA A 137 8.25 2.69 24.95
C ALA A 137 8.97 1.74 23.94
N ALA A 138 8.53 0.48 23.85
CA ALA A 138 9.08 -0.48 22.88
C ALA A 138 8.89 -0.01 21.42
N SER A 139 7.75 0.58 21.10
CA SER A 139 7.47 1.14 19.78
C SER A 139 8.39 2.33 19.45
N ALA A 140 8.61 3.22 20.42
CA ALA A 140 9.55 4.34 20.26
C ALA A 140 10.99 3.83 20.03
N VAL A 141 11.43 2.84 20.83
CA VAL A 141 12.75 2.19 20.65
C VAL A 141 12.85 1.54 19.28
N ALA A 142 11.81 0.84 18.81
CA ALA A 142 11.81 0.21 17.48
C ALA A 142 12.03 1.24 16.35
N PHE A 143 11.41 2.43 16.44
CA PHE A 143 11.64 3.51 15.46
C PHE A 143 13.03 4.10 15.55
N VAL A 144 13.55 4.31 16.77
CA VAL A 144 14.92 4.81 16.96
C VAL A 144 15.93 3.82 16.39
N VAL A 145 15.76 2.52 16.67
CA VAL A 145 16.64 1.47 16.13
C VAL A 145 16.53 1.39 14.62
N ALA A 146 15.32 1.43 14.07
CA ALA A 146 15.11 1.40 12.61
C ALA A 146 15.73 2.64 11.94
N GLY A 147 15.56 3.83 12.50
CA GLY A 147 16.16 5.06 11.99
C GLY A 147 17.69 5.06 12.10
N TRP A 148 18.23 4.58 13.22
CA TRP A 148 19.66 4.39 13.38
C TRP A 148 20.23 3.39 12.38
N ALA A 149 19.58 2.23 12.21
CA ALA A 149 19.99 1.22 11.24
C ALA A 149 19.91 1.75 9.80
N ALA A 150 18.86 2.50 9.47
CA ALA A 150 18.73 3.14 8.15
C ALA A 150 19.89 4.12 7.87
N TRP A 151 20.27 4.90 8.87
CA TRP A 151 21.37 5.86 8.76
C TRP A 151 22.75 5.18 8.76
N TYR A 152 22.98 4.24 9.67
CA TYR A 152 24.30 3.57 9.83
C TYR A 152 24.64 2.67 8.65
N PHE A 153 23.67 2.00 8.07
CA PHE A 153 23.84 1.08 6.93
C PHE A 153 23.46 1.71 5.59
N LEU A 154 23.45 3.05 5.50
CA LEU A 154 23.00 3.75 4.29
C LEU A 154 23.73 3.29 3.03
N ASP A 155 25.05 3.13 3.08
CA ASP A 155 25.85 2.69 1.95
C ASP A 155 25.47 1.26 1.50
N ILE A 156 25.17 0.38 2.46
CA ILE A 156 24.73 -0.99 2.18
C ILE A 156 23.35 -0.99 1.53
N TRP A 157 22.43 -0.15 2.06
CA TRP A 157 21.08 -0.03 1.50
C TRP A 157 21.09 0.51 0.07
N GLN A 158 22.00 1.45 -0.23
CA GLN A 158 22.18 1.97 -1.58
C GLN A 158 22.80 0.93 -2.51
N ALA A 159 23.83 0.22 -2.06
CA ALA A 159 24.49 -0.84 -2.83
C ALA A 159 23.55 -2.03 -3.15
N MET A 160 22.61 -2.33 -2.26
CA MET A 160 21.61 -3.37 -2.44
C MET A 160 20.34 -2.89 -3.18
N GLU A 161 20.30 -1.63 -3.61
CA GLU A 161 19.14 -1.03 -4.26
C GLU A 161 17.83 -1.24 -3.48
N LEU A 162 17.88 -1.09 -2.14
CA LEU A 162 16.77 -1.35 -1.22
C LEU A 162 15.49 -0.62 -1.62
N ARG A 163 15.62 0.52 -2.30
CA ARG A 163 14.49 1.27 -2.82
C ARG A 163 13.62 0.42 -3.75
N GLN A 164 14.20 -0.29 -4.70
CA GLN A 164 13.45 -1.13 -5.66
C GLN A 164 12.71 -2.27 -4.95
N TRP A 165 13.33 -2.85 -3.90
CA TRP A 165 12.69 -3.86 -3.07
C TRP A 165 11.47 -3.35 -2.32
N LEU A 166 11.53 -2.12 -1.81
CA LEU A 166 10.45 -1.51 -1.02
C LEU A 166 9.30 -0.99 -1.87
N PHE A 167 9.60 -0.49 -3.08
CA PHE A 167 8.57 0.06 -3.96
C PHE A 167 7.83 -1.00 -4.78
N TYR A 168 8.36 -2.24 -4.86
CA TYR A 168 7.78 -3.33 -5.65
C TYR A 168 7.57 -2.96 -7.13
N ASP A 169 8.45 -2.14 -7.70
CA ASP A 169 8.31 -1.65 -9.07
C ASP A 169 8.67 -2.69 -10.11
N ASP A 170 9.70 -3.48 -9.79
CA ASP A 170 10.37 -4.35 -10.71
C ASP A 170 10.34 -5.81 -10.24
N ASP A 171 10.55 -6.73 -11.19
CA ASP A 171 10.77 -8.15 -10.90
C ASP A 171 12.16 -8.40 -10.30
N TYR A 172 12.38 -9.55 -9.68
CA TYR A 172 13.67 -9.87 -9.04
C TYR A 172 14.83 -9.96 -10.05
N ALA A 173 14.55 -10.36 -11.30
CA ALA A 173 15.56 -10.48 -12.33
C ALA A 173 16.10 -9.11 -12.76
N SER A 174 15.25 -8.10 -12.83
CA SER A 174 15.64 -6.72 -13.17
C SER A 174 16.53 -6.08 -12.10
N ILE A 175 16.35 -6.50 -10.83
CA ILE A 175 17.19 -6.11 -9.69
C ILE A 175 18.49 -6.96 -9.64
N GLY A 176 18.72 -7.86 -10.62
CA GLY A 176 19.89 -8.74 -10.64
C GLY A 176 19.80 -9.92 -9.67
N GLN A 177 18.62 -10.22 -9.11
CA GLN A 177 18.41 -11.23 -8.08
C GLN A 177 17.54 -12.38 -8.59
N THR A 178 18.15 -13.36 -9.24
CA THR A 178 17.43 -14.52 -9.80
C THR A 178 17.30 -15.71 -8.84
N GLY A 179 17.88 -15.60 -7.65
CA GLY A 179 17.91 -16.69 -6.67
C GLY A 179 16.57 -16.92 -5.99
N TRP A 180 16.27 -18.15 -5.61
CA TRP A 180 15.07 -18.54 -4.86
C TRP A 180 14.92 -17.79 -3.51
N TRP A 181 16.01 -17.31 -2.95
CA TRP A 181 16.05 -16.55 -1.69
C TRP A 181 15.46 -15.13 -1.79
N ALA A 182 15.29 -14.60 -3.03
CA ALA A 182 14.72 -13.27 -3.26
C ALA A 182 13.32 -13.13 -2.65
N GLY A 183 12.49 -14.17 -2.76
CA GLY A 183 11.19 -14.23 -2.09
C GLY A 183 11.30 -14.19 -0.55
N GLY A 184 12.36 -14.78 0.02
CA GLY A 184 12.64 -14.72 1.45
C GLY A 184 13.00 -13.31 1.92
N VAL A 185 13.81 -12.57 1.16
CA VAL A 185 14.12 -11.15 1.43
C VAL A 185 12.86 -10.31 1.40
N ARG A 186 12.01 -10.50 0.38
CA ARG A 186 10.73 -9.80 0.28
C ARG A 186 9.83 -10.06 1.47
N LEU A 187 9.73 -11.31 1.91
CA LEU A 187 8.98 -11.69 3.11
C LEU A 187 9.53 -11.01 4.36
N LEU A 188 10.85 -10.97 4.54
CA LEU A 188 11.50 -10.29 5.66
C LEU A 188 11.17 -8.79 5.67
N LEU A 189 11.27 -8.12 4.52
CA LEU A 189 10.93 -6.70 4.40
C LEU A 189 9.45 -6.45 4.71
N MET A 190 8.55 -7.33 4.27
CA MET A 190 7.14 -7.26 4.64
C MET A 190 6.90 -7.40 6.14
N LEU A 191 7.61 -8.30 6.81
CA LEU A 191 7.53 -8.47 8.26
C LEU A 191 8.05 -7.23 9.00
N VAL A 192 9.17 -6.66 8.57
CA VAL A 192 9.70 -5.41 9.14
C VAL A 192 8.71 -4.27 8.95
N ALA A 193 8.15 -4.11 7.75
CA ALA A 193 7.14 -3.09 7.47
C ALA A 193 5.89 -3.26 8.34
N LEU A 194 5.44 -4.50 8.56
CA LEU A 194 4.32 -4.82 9.44
C LEU A 194 4.62 -4.46 10.90
N LEU A 195 5.79 -4.83 11.41
CA LEU A 195 6.21 -4.51 12.78
C LEU A 195 6.31 -2.99 13.00
N LEU A 196 6.90 -2.27 12.07
CA LEU A 196 6.97 -0.81 12.13
C LEU A 196 5.58 -0.17 12.01
N SER A 197 4.67 -0.72 11.21
CA SER A 197 3.28 -0.26 11.14
C SER A 197 2.56 -0.44 12.48
N ILE A 198 2.71 -1.59 13.13
CA ILE A 198 2.14 -1.85 14.46
C ILE A 198 2.73 -0.87 15.50
N ALA A 199 4.04 -0.67 15.46
CA ALA A 199 4.73 0.29 16.32
C ALA A 199 4.21 1.72 16.08
N PHE A 200 4.03 2.13 14.82
CA PHE A 200 3.46 3.42 14.46
C PHE A 200 2.07 3.60 15.05
N PHE A 201 1.17 2.66 14.83
CA PHE A 201 -0.19 2.71 15.38
C PHE A 201 -0.22 2.70 16.91
N SER A 202 0.82 2.18 17.57
CA SER A 202 0.96 2.29 19.03
C SER A 202 1.28 3.70 19.50
N LEU A 203 2.00 4.47 18.70
CA LEU A 203 2.44 5.83 19.02
C LEU A 203 1.39 6.90 18.70
N VAL A 204 0.49 6.64 17.75
CA VAL A 204 -0.53 7.63 17.32
C VAL A 204 -1.47 7.97 18.48
N PRO A 205 -1.69 9.25 18.85
CA PRO A 205 -2.64 9.67 19.88
C PRO A 205 -4.06 9.19 19.63
N ARG A 206 -4.82 8.89 20.67
CA ARG A 206 -6.22 8.43 20.58
C ARG A 206 -7.22 9.56 20.61
N GLU A 207 -6.83 10.65 21.25
CA GLU A 207 -7.73 11.78 21.41
C GLU A 207 -7.80 12.58 20.11
N GLY A 208 -9.02 12.93 19.74
CA GLY A 208 -9.26 13.79 18.58
C GLY A 208 -8.77 15.20 18.88
N HIS A 209 -7.65 15.57 18.32
CA HIS A 209 -7.15 16.94 18.34
C HIS A 209 -7.67 17.74 17.15
N ARG A 210 -7.56 19.07 17.20
CA ARG A 210 -7.93 19.93 16.06
C ARG A 210 -7.28 19.50 14.74
N TRP A 211 -6.09 18.90 14.81
CA TRP A 211 -5.35 18.37 13.65
C TRP A 211 -5.97 17.13 13.03
N THR A 212 -6.74 16.34 13.77
CA THR A 212 -7.38 15.12 13.22
C THR A 212 -8.49 15.45 12.21
N HIS A 213 -9.02 16.67 12.26
CA HIS A 213 -10.00 17.15 11.27
C HIS A 213 -9.41 17.21 9.85
N PHE A 214 -8.12 17.47 9.72
CA PHE A 214 -7.44 17.47 8.42
C PHE A 214 -7.35 16.07 7.80
N GLY A 215 -7.43 15.01 8.62
CA GLY A 215 -7.45 13.62 8.13
C GLY A 215 -8.62 13.30 7.20
N GLN A 216 -9.72 14.03 7.28
CA GLN A 216 -10.86 13.87 6.39
C GLN A 216 -10.54 14.26 4.93
N TYR A 217 -9.56 15.14 4.75
CA TYR A 217 -9.14 15.67 3.45
C TYR A 217 -7.86 15.04 2.92
N THR A 218 -7.39 13.95 3.56
CA THR A 218 -6.11 13.30 3.23
C THR A 218 -6.02 12.92 1.74
N MET A 219 -7.12 12.48 1.13
CA MET A 219 -7.14 12.13 -0.29
C MET A 219 -6.83 13.35 -1.18
N TYR A 220 -7.41 14.52 -0.88
CA TYR A 220 -7.15 15.74 -1.64
C TYR A 220 -5.71 16.23 -1.44
N VAL A 221 -5.21 16.16 -0.21
CA VAL A 221 -3.80 16.48 0.08
C VAL A 221 -2.88 15.53 -0.68
N TYR A 222 -3.19 14.25 -0.70
CA TYR A 222 -2.44 13.24 -1.45
C TYR A 222 -2.44 13.52 -2.97
N LEU A 223 -3.54 13.94 -3.54
CA LEU A 223 -3.65 14.23 -4.97
C LEU A 223 -2.98 15.55 -5.34
N LEU A 224 -3.07 16.56 -4.48
CA LEU A 224 -2.57 17.91 -4.77
C LEU A 224 -1.08 18.11 -4.48
N HIS A 225 -0.49 17.35 -3.52
CA HIS A 225 0.91 17.57 -3.15
C HIS A 225 1.88 17.37 -4.33
N SER A 226 1.53 16.50 -5.28
CA SER A 226 2.36 16.24 -6.47
C SER A 226 2.43 17.42 -7.46
N PHE A 227 1.54 18.42 -7.31
CA PHE A 227 1.58 19.66 -8.11
C PHE A 227 2.34 20.79 -7.40
N VAL A 228 2.69 20.62 -6.12
CA VAL A 228 3.40 21.62 -5.31
C VAL A 228 4.91 21.32 -5.25
N LEU A 229 5.30 20.07 -5.46
CA LEU A 229 6.71 19.60 -5.52
C LEU A 229 7.25 19.63 -6.94
#